data_1cdd64c8bcdb16b5ac4b6573c2680363
#
_entry.id   1cdd64c8bcdb16b5ac4b6573c2680363
#
_cell.length_a   1.000
_cell.length_b   1.000
_cell.length_c   1.000
_cell.angle_alpha   90.00
_cell.angle_beta   90.00
_cell.angle_gamma   90.00
#
_symmetry.space_group_name_H-M   'P 1'
#
loop_
_entity.id
_entity.type
_entity.pdbx_description
1 polymer ?
#
loop_
_entity_poly.entity_id
_entity_poly.type
_entity_poly.pdbx_seq_one_letter_code
_entity_poly.pdbx_strand_id
1 'polypeptide(L)'
;MKLILGLGITGLSVARFFSLHKIPYRIADSRLSPPMLDLSEQENLLSDCHLGDWNRSLLKDVTEIIISPGIAENEAIVAWSRLQNIPIISDIELFGRYAKAPIVGITGSNGKSTVTQLLGEMALSDGQHAVICGNIGKPVMESLIDDADLYIVELSSYQLDYTNNLNLLTGVVTNISPDHLDRYPDFDTYKKSKLSLYSYCAINIVNLNEPLVNKIKSDSCYVIDESEFNCEFGAKKDGDSYNFFHRKNVLMSSDELMIVGRHNVENILAALSLGHQIGLSLKSMVSAAKDFKGL
;
A
#
# COMPACT_ATOMS: atom_id res chain seq x y z
N MET A 1 15.26 -21.21 -8.71
CA MET A 1 15.16 -20.05 -9.61
C MET A 1 13.87 -19.31 -9.32
N LYS A 2 13.82 -17.97 -9.39
CA LYS A 2 12.59 -17.17 -9.25
C LYS A 2 11.92 -16.97 -10.61
N LEU A 3 10.59 -16.83 -10.63
CA LEU A 3 9.85 -16.47 -11.84
C LEU A 3 9.15 -15.12 -11.62
N ILE A 4 9.41 -14.17 -12.50
CA ILE A 4 8.71 -12.87 -12.53
C ILE A 4 7.57 -12.98 -13.54
N LEU A 5 6.33 -12.86 -13.10
CA LEU A 5 5.15 -12.84 -13.97
C LEU A 5 4.71 -11.42 -14.25
N GLY A 6 4.79 -11.05 -15.52
CA GLY A 6 4.45 -9.72 -16.04
C GLY A 6 5.66 -8.79 -16.11
N LEU A 7 5.94 -8.26 -17.31
CA LEU A 7 6.99 -7.31 -17.62
C LEU A 7 6.41 -5.89 -17.81
N GLY A 8 5.72 -5.42 -16.77
CA GLY A 8 5.37 -4.04 -16.53
C GLY A 8 6.39 -3.35 -15.61
N ILE A 9 6.06 -2.17 -15.10
CA ILE A 9 6.94 -1.39 -14.19
C ILE A 9 7.34 -2.23 -12.96
N THR A 10 6.40 -2.95 -12.36
CA THR A 10 6.65 -3.86 -11.22
C THR A 10 7.64 -4.96 -11.59
N GLY A 11 7.39 -5.68 -12.69
CA GLY A 11 8.27 -6.78 -13.11
C GLY A 11 9.68 -6.31 -13.45
N LEU A 12 9.83 -5.16 -14.11
CA LEU A 12 11.12 -4.55 -14.37
C LEU A 12 11.87 -4.22 -13.07
N SER A 13 11.19 -3.62 -12.09
CA SER A 13 11.81 -3.26 -10.81
C SER A 13 12.31 -4.50 -10.04
N VAL A 14 11.55 -5.59 -10.07
CA VAL A 14 11.95 -6.89 -9.49
C VAL A 14 13.14 -7.49 -10.26
N ALA A 15 13.14 -7.41 -11.60
CA ALA A 15 14.23 -7.92 -12.43
C ALA A 15 15.55 -7.18 -12.15
N ARG A 16 15.50 -5.83 -12.06
CA ARG A 16 16.65 -5.01 -11.65
C ARG A 16 17.19 -5.41 -10.29
N PHE A 17 16.29 -5.58 -9.31
CA PHE A 17 16.65 -6.00 -7.96
C PHE A 17 17.32 -7.39 -7.97
N PHE A 18 16.75 -8.38 -8.65
CA PHE A 18 17.33 -9.71 -8.73
C PHE A 18 18.68 -9.72 -9.47
N SER A 19 18.80 -8.95 -10.54
CA SER A 19 20.06 -8.80 -11.27
C SER A 19 21.17 -8.19 -10.38
N LEU A 20 20.86 -7.10 -9.67
CA LEU A 20 21.78 -6.43 -8.75
C LEU A 20 22.27 -7.40 -7.64
N HIS A 21 21.36 -8.21 -7.10
CA HIS A 21 21.67 -9.16 -6.02
C HIS A 21 22.11 -10.53 -6.50
N LYS A 22 22.30 -10.73 -7.83
CA LYS A 22 22.71 -11.99 -8.45
C LYS A 22 21.79 -13.17 -8.11
N ILE A 23 20.49 -12.91 -7.94
CA ILE A 23 19.46 -13.92 -7.71
C ILE A 23 19.02 -14.45 -9.07
N PRO A 24 19.12 -15.77 -9.35
CA PRO A 24 18.69 -16.33 -10.64
C PRO A 24 17.18 -16.20 -10.83
N TYR A 25 16.77 -15.67 -11.97
CA TYR A 25 15.35 -15.47 -12.30
C TYR A 25 15.05 -15.73 -13.78
N ARG A 26 13.78 -15.98 -14.05
CA ARG A 26 13.14 -16.00 -15.36
C ARG A 26 12.06 -14.93 -15.38
N ILE A 27 11.85 -14.30 -16.53
CA ILE A 27 10.72 -13.39 -16.81
C ILE A 27 9.74 -14.11 -17.73
N ALA A 28 8.43 -13.94 -17.47
CA ALA A 28 7.40 -14.37 -18.42
C ALA A 28 6.27 -13.33 -18.50
N ASP A 29 5.81 -13.03 -19.70
CA ASP A 29 4.67 -12.16 -19.98
C ASP A 29 3.82 -12.75 -21.10
N SER A 30 2.49 -12.73 -20.96
CA SER A 30 1.58 -13.25 -22.00
C SER A 30 1.52 -12.39 -23.26
N ARG A 31 2.00 -11.17 -23.18
CA ARG A 31 2.10 -10.26 -24.35
C ARG A 31 3.42 -10.47 -25.09
N LEU A 32 3.36 -10.37 -26.41
CA LEU A 32 4.58 -10.41 -27.25
C LEU A 32 5.40 -9.12 -27.15
N SER A 33 4.77 -7.99 -26.79
CA SER A 33 5.41 -6.70 -26.59
C SER A 33 4.91 -6.06 -25.30
N PRO A 34 5.41 -6.49 -24.13
CA PRO A 34 5.06 -5.88 -22.86
C PRO A 34 5.68 -4.47 -22.72
N PRO A 35 5.09 -3.58 -21.88
CA PRO A 35 5.47 -2.17 -21.84
C PRO A 35 6.94 -1.89 -21.50
N MET A 36 7.61 -2.77 -20.77
CA MET A 36 9.00 -2.55 -20.33
C MET A 36 10.00 -3.44 -21.11
N LEU A 37 9.60 -4.01 -22.26
CA LEU A 37 10.46 -4.89 -23.04
C LEU A 37 11.75 -4.19 -23.50
N ASP A 38 11.64 -3.07 -24.23
CA ASP A 38 12.77 -2.35 -24.80
C ASP A 38 13.77 -1.90 -23.71
N LEU A 39 13.26 -1.41 -22.58
CA LEU A 39 14.10 -0.98 -21.49
C LEU A 39 14.80 -2.16 -20.80
N SER A 40 14.10 -3.29 -20.67
CA SER A 40 14.69 -4.52 -20.12
C SER A 40 15.77 -5.12 -21.03
N GLU A 41 15.64 -4.98 -22.36
CA GLU A 41 16.67 -5.36 -23.33
C GLU A 41 17.91 -4.46 -23.20
N GLN A 42 17.71 -3.13 -23.17
CA GLN A 42 18.80 -2.17 -22.99
C GLN A 42 19.60 -2.41 -21.71
N GLU A 43 18.93 -2.85 -20.64
CA GLU A 43 19.55 -3.14 -19.35
C GLU A 43 20.09 -4.59 -19.24
N ASN A 44 20.00 -5.39 -20.30
CA ASN A 44 20.42 -6.79 -20.34
C ASN A 44 19.77 -7.69 -19.27
N LEU A 45 18.49 -7.49 -19.00
CA LEU A 45 17.72 -8.23 -17.98
C LEU A 45 16.99 -9.47 -18.51
N LEU A 46 16.99 -9.69 -19.83
CA LEU A 46 16.17 -10.72 -20.52
C LEU A 46 16.93 -12.02 -20.82
N SER A 47 17.92 -12.39 -20.01
CA SER A 47 18.73 -13.61 -20.26
C SER A 47 17.91 -14.92 -20.26
N ASP A 48 16.84 -14.99 -19.51
CA ASP A 48 15.82 -16.06 -19.52
C ASP A 48 14.43 -15.40 -19.52
N CYS A 49 13.91 -15.16 -20.74
CA CYS A 49 12.63 -14.44 -20.93
C CYS A 49 11.73 -15.21 -21.88
N HIS A 50 10.45 -15.33 -21.53
CA HIS A 50 9.40 -15.89 -22.34
C HIS A 50 8.29 -14.85 -22.58
N LEU A 51 7.95 -14.62 -23.85
CA LEU A 51 6.87 -13.74 -24.27
C LEU A 51 5.83 -14.56 -25.06
N GLY A 52 4.55 -14.24 -24.84
CA GLY A 52 3.43 -14.94 -25.46
C GLY A 52 2.78 -15.98 -24.54
N ASP A 53 2.07 -16.93 -25.13
CA ASP A 53 1.21 -17.86 -24.38
C ASP A 53 1.92 -18.60 -23.25
N TRP A 54 1.21 -18.73 -22.13
CA TRP A 54 1.69 -19.48 -20.99
C TRP A 54 1.89 -20.97 -21.32
N ASN A 55 2.98 -21.54 -20.88
CA ASN A 55 3.21 -22.98 -20.94
C ASN A 55 3.78 -23.52 -19.61
N ARG A 56 3.56 -24.81 -19.35
CA ARG A 56 3.94 -25.43 -18.09
C ARG A 56 5.45 -25.53 -17.88
N SER A 57 6.23 -25.49 -18.95
CA SER A 57 7.69 -25.57 -18.84
C SER A 57 8.29 -24.33 -18.17
N LEU A 58 7.55 -23.22 -18.14
CA LEU A 58 7.93 -21.99 -17.42
C LEU A 58 8.12 -22.24 -15.92
N LEU A 59 7.44 -23.24 -15.36
CA LEU A 59 7.50 -23.58 -13.94
C LEU A 59 8.64 -24.54 -13.60
N LYS A 60 9.40 -25.00 -14.60
CA LYS A 60 10.51 -25.91 -14.37
C LYS A 60 11.59 -25.21 -13.52
N ASP A 61 12.00 -25.88 -12.42
CA ASP A 61 13.00 -25.40 -11.46
C ASP A 61 12.65 -24.07 -10.74
N VAL A 62 11.37 -23.62 -10.84
CA VAL A 62 10.88 -22.44 -10.15
C VAL A 62 10.57 -22.78 -8.69
N THR A 63 11.11 -21.97 -7.78
CA THR A 63 10.94 -22.12 -6.32
C THR A 63 10.00 -21.08 -5.73
N GLU A 64 9.76 -19.97 -6.44
CA GLU A 64 8.85 -18.89 -6.04
C GLU A 64 8.53 -18.01 -7.23
N ILE A 65 7.34 -17.47 -7.25
CA ILE A 65 6.83 -16.56 -8.28
C ILE A 65 6.58 -15.19 -7.68
N ILE A 66 7.06 -14.15 -8.34
CA ILE A 66 6.72 -12.77 -8.06
C ILE A 66 5.74 -12.31 -9.13
N ILE A 67 4.50 -12.04 -8.74
CA ILE A 67 3.42 -11.70 -9.66
C ILE A 67 3.18 -10.19 -9.71
N SER A 68 3.10 -9.66 -10.93
CA SER A 68 2.68 -8.27 -11.13
C SER A 68 1.17 -8.10 -10.91
N PRO A 69 0.70 -6.98 -10.32
CA PRO A 69 -0.73 -6.75 -10.03
C PRO A 69 -1.64 -6.83 -11.25
N GLY A 70 -1.10 -6.64 -12.46
CA GLY A 70 -1.83 -6.74 -13.72
C GLY A 70 -2.22 -8.16 -14.15
N ILE A 71 -1.57 -9.19 -13.62
CA ILE A 71 -1.86 -10.60 -13.95
C ILE A 71 -3.12 -11.03 -13.20
N ALA A 72 -4.09 -11.58 -13.93
CA ALA A 72 -5.35 -12.01 -13.34
C ALA A 72 -5.20 -13.37 -12.61
N GLU A 73 -5.99 -13.55 -11.55
CA GLU A 73 -5.96 -14.78 -10.73
C GLU A 73 -6.37 -16.03 -11.50
N ASN A 74 -7.23 -15.87 -12.53
CA ASN A 74 -7.72 -16.95 -13.38
C ASN A 74 -6.77 -17.33 -14.53
N GLU A 75 -5.58 -16.73 -14.60
CA GLU A 75 -4.57 -17.11 -15.59
C GLU A 75 -4.10 -18.56 -15.39
N ALA A 76 -3.92 -19.29 -16.49
CA ALA A 76 -3.53 -20.69 -16.45
C ALA A 76 -2.23 -20.94 -15.67
N ILE A 77 -1.26 -20.03 -15.80
CA ILE A 77 0.03 -20.13 -15.11
C ILE A 77 -0.15 -20.06 -13.58
N VAL A 78 -1.08 -19.25 -13.07
CA VAL A 78 -1.41 -19.16 -11.64
C VAL A 78 -1.99 -20.47 -11.13
N ALA A 79 -2.95 -21.04 -11.87
CA ALA A 79 -3.56 -22.33 -11.53
C ALA A 79 -2.52 -23.47 -11.52
N TRP A 80 -1.65 -23.53 -12.52
CA TRP A 80 -0.60 -24.55 -12.58
C TRP A 80 0.42 -24.41 -11.45
N SER A 81 0.76 -23.20 -11.07
CA SER A 81 1.69 -22.91 -9.97
C SER A 81 1.12 -23.40 -8.64
N ARG A 82 -0.15 -23.15 -8.38
CA ARG A 82 -0.86 -23.63 -7.19
C ARG A 82 -0.89 -25.18 -7.13
N LEU A 83 -1.15 -25.84 -8.28
CA LEU A 83 -1.12 -27.31 -8.36
C LEU A 83 0.26 -27.90 -8.05
N GLN A 84 1.34 -27.17 -8.29
CA GLN A 84 2.71 -27.58 -7.97
C GLN A 84 3.17 -27.07 -6.60
N ASN A 85 2.30 -26.42 -5.82
CA ASN A 85 2.62 -25.80 -4.54
C ASN A 85 3.79 -24.79 -4.62
N ILE A 86 3.93 -24.10 -5.76
CA ILE A 86 4.92 -23.03 -5.92
C ILE A 86 4.35 -21.77 -5.28
N PRO A 87 5.02 -21.18 -4.28
CA PRO A 87 4.58 -19.93 -3.66
C PRO A 87 4.48 -18.79 -4.69
N ILE A 88 3.38 -18.05 -4.65
CA ILE A 88 3.16 -16.85 -5.45
C ILE A 88 3.05 -15.67 -4.49
N ILE A 89 3.90 -14.66 -4.67
CA ILE A 89 3.95 -13.48 -3.81
C ILE A 89 3.88 -12.20 -4.63
N SER A 90 3.44 -11.10 -4.00
CA SER A 90 3.50 -9.76 -4.55
C SER A 90 4.92 -9.16 -4.44
N ASP A 91 5.15 -8.09 -5.18
CA ASP A 91 6.33 -7.23 -5.01
C ASP A 91 6.41 -6.63 -3.60
N ILE A 92 5.25 -6.37 -2.98
CA ILE A 92 5.14 -5.86 -1.61
C ILE A 92 5.68 -6.87 -0.58
N GLU A 93 5.32 -8.15 -0.73
CA GLU A 93 5.88 -9.18 0.16
C GLU A 93 7.38 -9.33 -0.05
N LEU A 94 7.83 -9.31 -1.31
CA LEU A 94 9.26 -9.33 -1.60
C LEU A 94 9.98 -8.13 -0.95
N PHE A 95 9.42 -6.92 -1.11
CA PHE A 95 9.94 -5.69 -0.50
C PHE A 95 10.05 -5.81 1.03
N GLY A 96 8.99 -6.31 1.69
CA GLY A 96 8.96 -6.46 3.14
C GLY A 96 10.07 -7.37 3.70
N ARG A 97 10.61 -8.29 2.88
CA ARG A 97 11.75 -9.16 3.26
C ARG A 97 13.10 -8.42 3.27
N TYR A 98 13.19 -7.28 2.57
CA TYR A 98 14.44 -6.52 2.40
C TYR A 98 14.39 -5.13 3.04
N ALA A 99 13.21 -4.60 3.32
CA ALA A 99 13.05 -3.33 4.01
C ALA A 99 13.66 -3.40 5.42
N LYS A 100 14.57 -2.46 5.74
CA LYS A 100 15.25 -2.38 7.04
C LYS A 100 14.54 -1.43 8.01
N ALA A 101 13.87 -0.41 7.47
CA ALA A 101 13.08 0.55 8.25
C ALA A 101 11.64 0.06 8.46
N PRO A 102 10.93 0.56 9.48
CA PRO A 102 9.51 0.30 9.69
C PRO A 102 8.67 0.63 8.46
N ILE A 103 7.59 -0.14 8.26
CA ILE A 103 6.67 0.02 7.13
C ILE A 103 5.30 0.41 7.66
N VAL A 104 4.71 1.47 7.10
CA VAL A 104 3.31 1.86 7.30
C VAL A 104 2.52 1.48 6.06
N GLY A 105 1.41 0.76 6.24
CA GLY A 105 0.54 0.31 5.16
C GLY A 105 -0.74 1.13 5.04
N ILE A 106 -1.08 1.60 3.84
CA ILE A 106 -2.29 2.37 3.58
C ILE A 106 -3.05 1.72 2.43
N THR A 107 -4.29 1.29 2.67
CA THR A 107 -5.19 0.80 1.62
C THR A 107 -6.59 1.39 1.78
N GLY A 108 -7.47 1.10 0.84
CA GLY A 108 -8.87 1.55 0.82
C GLY A 108 -9.35 1.69 -0.62
N SER A 109 -10.62 2.01 -0.81
CA SER A 109 -11.13 2.33 -2.15
C SER A 109 -10.71 3.74 -2.56
N ASN A 110 -10.94 4.73 -1.73
CA ASN A 110 -10.62 6.14 -1.97
C ASN A 110 -9.72 6.73 -0.87
N GLY A 111 -9.02 7.83 -1.17
CA GLY A 111 -8.22 8.59 -0.22
C GLY A 111 -6.82 8.04 0.09
N LYS A 112 -6.48 6.84 -0.38
CA LYS A 112 -5.16 6.22 -0.17
C LYS A 112 -4.00 7.18 -0.46
N SER A 113 -3.95 7.71 -1.68
CA SER A 113 -2.85 8.55 -2.14
C SER A 113 -2.75 9.86 -1.36
N THR A 114 -3.90 10.45 -1.02
CA THR A 114 -3.96 11.65 -0.17
C THR A 114 -3.39 11.37 1.22
N VAL A 115 -3.80 10.28 1.87
CA VAL A 115 -3.29 9.88 3.19
C VAL A 115 -1.79 9.58 3.13
N THR A 116 -1.36 8.85 2.10
CA THR A 116 0.05 8.47 1.90
C THR A 116 0.94 9.71 1.73
N GLN A 117 0.54 10.64 0.86
CA GLN A 117 1.29 11.86 0.61
C GLN A 117 1.31 12.77 1.84
N LEU A 118 0.15 12.98 2.47
CA LEU A 118 0.05 13.82 3.66
C LEU A 118 0.91 13.26 4.82
N LEU A 119 0.88 11.95 5.04
CA LEU A 119 1.74 11.32 6.06
C LEU A 119 3.23 11.51 5.74
N GLY A 120 3.60 11.44 4.45
CA GLY A 120 4.96 11.73 4.01
C GLY A 120 5.40 13.16 4.31
N GLU A 121 4.53 14.14 4.07
CA GLU A 121 4.79 15.55 4.40
C GLU A 121 4.85 15.77 5.92
N MET A 122 4.03 15.09 6.71
CA MET A 122 4.10 15.11 8.17
C MET A 122 5.43 14.56 8.67
N ALA A 123 5.90 13.43 8.13
CA ALA A 123 7.17 12.82 8.49
C ALA A 123 8.36 13.74 8.12
N LEU A 124 8.32 14.31 6.92
CA LEU A 124 9.33 15.29 6.48
C LEU A 124 9.35 16.53 7.37
N SER A 125 8.18 17.08 7.75
CA SER A 125 8.06 18.21 8.67
C SER A 125 8.61 17.90 10.06
N ASP A 126 8.61 16.64 10.46
CA ASP A 126 9.19 16.15 11.72
C ASP A 126 10.67 15.75 11.61
N GLY A 127 11.27 15.95 10.43
CA GLY A 127 12.68 15.69 10.17
C GLY A 127 13.03 14.24 9.86
N GLN A 128 12.04 13.38 9.55
CA GLN A 128 12.29 11.99 9.18
C GLN A 128 12.53 11.83 7.67
N HIS A 129 13.45 10.96 7.31
CA HIS A 129 13.64 10.51 5.93
C HIS A 129 12.64 9.39 5.59
N ALA A 130 11.40 9.78 5.30
CA ALA A 130 10.33 8.86 4.90
C ALA A 130 10.32 8.64 3.39
N VAL A 131 10.20 7.36 2.98
CA VAL A 131 10.13 6.96 1.58
C VAL A 131 8.70 6.54 1.23
N ILE A 132 8.07 7.30 0.32
CA ILE A 132 6.74 6.98 -0.21
C ILE A 132 6.89 6.06 -1.42
N CYS A 133 6.18 4.92 -1.43
CA CYS A 133 6.21 3.95 -2.52
C CYS A 133 4.95 3.06 -2.57
N GLY A 134 4.93 2.12 -3.49
CA GLY A 134 3.86 1.13 -3.64
C GLY A 134 3.02 1.32 -4.88
N ASN A 135 1.71 1.37 -4.71
CA ASN A 135 0.76 1.57 -5.80
C ASN A 135 0.85 2.98 -6.43
N ILE A 136 1.55 3.91 -5.78
CA ILE A 136 1.89 5.25 -6.26
C ILE A 136 3.39 5.48 -6.18
N GLY A 137 3.87 6.46 -6.92
CA GLY A 137 5.29 6.84 -6.90
C GLY A 137 6.20 5.81 -7.55
N LYS A 138 7.34 5.53 -6.92
CA LYS A 138 8.29 4.53 -7.41
C LYS A 138 7.86 3.12 -7.02
N PRO A 139 8.16 2.11 -7.86
CA PRO A 139 8.01 0.70 -7.48
C PRO A 139 8.75 0.40 -6.16
N VAL A 140 8.16 -0.44 -5.33
CA VAL A 140 8.71 -0.69 -3.98
C VAL A 140 10.13 -1.23 -4.00
N MET A 141 10.49 -2.09 -4.97
CA MET A 141 11.84 -2.66 -5.05
C MET A 141 12.90 -1.62 -5.44
N GLU A 142 12.53 -0.56 -6.16
CA GLU A 142 13.41 0.57 -6.48
C GLU A 142 13.46 1.63 -5.36
N SER A 143 12.60 1.49 -4.36
CA SER A 143 12.49 2.40 -3.22
C SER A 143 13.31 1.93 -2.02
N LEU A 144 13.91 0.74 -2.08
CA LEU A 144 14.78 0.21 -1.03
C LEU A 144 16.05 1.06 -0.95
N ILE A 145 16.24 1.75 0.17
CA ILE A 145 17.45 2.52 0.50
C ILE A 145 17.90 2.23 1.93
N ASP A 146 19.19 2.39 2.19
CA ASP A 146 19.78 2.01 3.48
C ASP A 146 19.52 3.02 4.60
N ASP A 147 19.26 4.29 4.25
CA ASP A 147 19.12 5.43 5.16
C ASP A 147 17.67 5.92 5.32
N ALA A 148 16.67 5.10 4.93
CA ALA A 148 15.29 5.39 5.23
C ALA A 148 15.03 5.24 6.74
N ASP A 149 14.33 6.22 7.33
CA ASP A 149 13.79 6.12 8.68
C ASP A 149 12.45 5.39 8.68
N LEU A 150 11.71 5.47 7.55
CA LEU A 150 10.34 4.96 7.43
C LEU A 150 9.99 4.70 5.96
N TYR A 151 9.22 3.64 5.71
CA TYR A 151 8.53 3.41 4.45
C TYR A 151 7.03 3.64 4.62
N ILE A 152 6.43 4.47 3.76
CA ILE A 152 4.98 4.71 3.69
C ILE A 152 4.49 4.09 2.38
N VAL A 153 3.76 2.98 2.49
CA VAL A 153 3.43 2.13 1.35
C VAL A 153 1.93 2.17 1.06
N GLU A 154 1.59 2.70 -0.11
CA GLU A 154 0.23 2.55 -0.64
C GLU A 154 0.05 1.15 -1.22
N LEU A 155 -1.01 0.46 -0.79
CA LEU A 155 -1.30 -0.93 -1.13
C LEU A 155 -2.59 -1.05 -1.93
N SER A 156 -2.53 -1.66 -3.10
CA SER A 156 -3.72 -2.08 -3.83
C SER A 156 -4.27 -3.40 -3.28
N SER A 157 -5.55 -3.70 -3.55
CA SER A 157 -6.13 -5.01 -3.22
C SER A 157 -5.41 -6.15 -3.95
N TYR A 158 -5.00 -5.94 -5.20
CA TYR A 158 -4.27 -6.94 -5.99
C TYR A 158 -2.91 -7.33 -5.39
N GLN A 159 -2.20 -6.36 -4.79
CA GLN A 159 -0.96 -6.63 -4.08
C GLN A 159 -1.22 -7.39 -2.79
N LEU A 160 -2.28 -7.03 -2.06
CA LEU A 160 -2.69 -7.72 -0.82
C LEU A 160 -3.10 -9.17 -1.07
N ASP A 161 -3.72 -9.51 -2.22
CA ASP A 161 -4.13 -10.87 -2.57
C ASP A 161 -2.96 -11.86 -2.65
N TYR A 162 -1.76 -11.37 -2.94
CA TYR A 162 -0.53 -12.17 -3.02
C TYR A 162 0.49 -11.80 -1.94
N THR A 163 0.00 -11.25 -0.82
CA THR A 163 0.80 -10.96 0.36
C THR A 163 0.42 -11.92 1.48
N ASN A 164 1.39 -12.67 2.03
CA ASN A 164 1.17 -13.65 3.08
C ASN A 164 1.99 -13.34 4.34
N ASN A 165 3.18 -12.74 4.16
CA ASN A 165 4.11 -12.40 5.23
C ASN A 165 4.61 -10.97 5.06
N LEU A 166 3.91 -10.03 5.65
CA LEU A 166 4.31 -8.63 5.68
C LEU A 166 4.27 -8.15 7.13
N ASN A 167 5.30 -7.45 7.56
CA ASN A 167 5.36 -6.88 8.91
C ASN A 167 5.18 -5.36 8.81
N LEU A 168 3.98 -4.89 9.07
CA LEU A 168 3.67 -3.46 9.14
C LEU A 168 3.72 -3.00 10.59
N LEU A 169 4.39 -1.89 10.86
CA LEU A 169 4.33 -1.23 12.16
C LEU A 169 2.89 -0.82 12.47
N THR A 170 2.24 -0.17 11.50
CA THR A 170 0.84 0.23 11.59
C THR A 170 0.21 0.29 10.21
N GLY A 171 -1.11 0.28 10.14
CA GLY A 171 -1.82 0.45 8.88
C GLY A 171 -3.27 0.86 9.05
N VAL A 172 -3.84 1.38 7.98
CA VAL A 172 -5.21 1.85 7.89
C VAL A 172 -5.89 1.40 6.60
N VAL A 173 -7.15 1.02 6.70
CA VAL A 173 -8.09 0.93 5.59
C VAL A 173 -8.96 2.19 5.64
N THR A 174 -8.78 3.09 4.70
CA THR A 174 -9.45 4.41 4.71
C THR A 174 -10.97 4.28 4.59
N ASN A 175 -11.41 3.51 3.61
CA ASN A 175 -12.83 3.17 3.35
C ASN A 175 -12.91 1.97 2.39
N ILE A 176 -14.10 1.34 2.31
CA ILE A 176 -14.38 0.25 1.37
C ILE A 176 -15.71 0.54 0.68
N SER A 177 -15.66 0.79 -0.63
CA SER A 177 -16.81 0.94 -1.51
C SER A 177 -16.67 0.02 -2.72
N PRO A 178 -17.75 -0.38 -3.39
CA PRO A 178 -17.67 -1.22 -4.59
C PRO A 178 -16.75 -0.62 -5.64
N ASP A 179 -15.72 -1.40 -6.00
CA ASP A 179 -14.72 -1.04 -7.00
C ASP A 179 -14.10 -2.33 -7.55
N HIS A 180 -13.49 -2.30 -8.75
CA HIS A 180 -12.79 -3.44 -9.35
C HIS A 180 -13.60 -4.74 -9.45
N LEU A 181 -14.94 -4.67 -9.59
CA LEU A 181 -15.81 -5.85 -9.68
C LEU A 181 -15.65 -6.63 -11.01
N ASP A 182 -14.89 -6.11 -11.94
CA ASP A 182 -14.39 -6.79 -13.13
C ASP A 182 -13.28 -7.82 -12.82
N ARG A 183 -12.58 -7.64 -11.70
CA ARG A 183 -11.46 -8.49 -11.26
C ARG A 183 -11.82 -9.42 -10.10
N TYR A 184 -12.81 -9.05 -9.29
CA TYR A 184 -13.26 -9.84 -8.14
C TYR A 184 -14.59 -10.53 -8.44
N PRO A 185 -14.79 -11.79 -8.03
CA PRO A 185 -16.06 -12.51 -8.24
C PRO A 185 -17.24 -11.83 -7.55
N ASP A 186 -16.99 -11.13 -6.45
CA ASP A 186 -17.98 -10.39 -5.68
C ASP A 186 -17.34 -9.33 -4.79
N PHE A 187 -18.17 -8.45 -4.23
CA PHE A 187 -17.73 -7.38 -3.33
C PHE A 187 -17.15 -7.90 -2.01
N ASP A 188 -17.62 -9.04 -1.50
CA ASP A 188 -17.10 -9.61 -0.26
C ASP A 188 -15.65 -10.09 -0.40
N THR A 189 -15.30 -10.63 -1.55
CA THR A 189 -13.90 -11.02 -1.88
C THR A 189 -12.99 -9.78 -1.94
N TYR A 190 -13.43 -8.73 -2.63
CA TYR A 190 -12.69 -7.45 -2.65
C TYR A 190 -12.52 -6.86 -1.26
N LYS A 191 -13.59 -6.85 -0.44
CA LYS A 191 -13.54 -6.39 0.95
C LYS A 191 -12.55 -7.20 1.78
N LYS A 192 -12.56 -8.54 1.67
CA LYS A 192 -11.61 -9.42 2.38
C LYS A 192 -10.17 -9.10 2.01
N SER A 193 -9.89 -8.89 0.72
CA SER A 193 -8.57 -8.49 0.24
C SER A 193 -8.08 -7.23 0.95
N LYS A 194 -8.88 -6.16 1.01
CA LYS A 194 -8.46 -4.94 1.71
C LYS A 194 -8.31 -5.11 3.22
N LEU A 195 -9.23 -5.84 3.86
CA LEU A 195 -9.19 -6.09 5.30
C LEU A 195 -8.01 -6.98 5.71
N SER A 196 -7.42 -7.75 4.80
CA SER A 196 -6.24 -8.56 5.09
C SER A 196 -5.05 -7.71 5.55
N LEU A 197 -5.00 -6.41 5.20
CA LEU A 197 -3.98 -5.47 5.69
C LEU A 197 -3.81 -5.57 7.20
N TYR A 198 -4.91 -5.63 7.93
CA TYR A 198 -4.90 -5.63 9.40
C TYR A 198 -4.24 -6.89 10.00
N SER A 199 -4.18 -7.99 9.25
CA SER A 199 -3.47 -9.19 9.71
C SER A 199 -1.94 -9.06 9.67
N TYR A 200 -1.43 -8.04 8.99
CA TYR A 200 0.00 -7.76 8.85
C TYR A 200 0.46 -6.63 9.78
N CYS A 201 -0.46 -5.90 10.41
CA CYS A 201 -0.14 -4.75 11.25
C CYS A 201 0.11 -5.15 12.71
N ALA A 202 1.16 -4.59 13.31
CA ALA A 202 1.34 -4.64 14.76
C ALA A 202 0.30 -3.75 15.47
N ILE A 203 -0.07 -2.62 14.85
CA ILE A 203 -1.06 -1.66 15.36
C ILE A 203 -2.10 -1.39 14.28
N ASN A 204 -3.37 -1.73 14.55
CA ASN A 204 -4.48 -1.48 13.65
C ASN A 204 -5.11 -0.11 13.91
N ILE A 205 -5.21 0.74 12.88
CA ILE A 205 -5.94 2.01 12.95
C ILE A 205 -7.27 1.88 12.22
N VAL A 206 -8.37 2.17 12.92
CA VAL A 206 -9.72 1.94 12.42
C VAL A 206 -10.51 3.25 12.32
N ASN A 207 -11.15 3.46 11.16
CA ASN A 207 -12.17 4.48 10.98
C ASN A 207 -13.51 3.99 11.56
N LEU A 208 -13.97 4.56 12.68
CA LEU A 208 -15.24 4.15 13.29
C LEU A 208 -16.47 4.56 12.49
N ASN A 209 -16.35 5.53 11.61
CA ASN A 209 -17.43 5.91 10.68
C ASN A 209 -17.57 4.96 9.49
N GLU A 210 -16.59 4.06 9.24
CA GLU A 210 -16.66 3.10 8.14
C GLU A 210 -17.27 1.76 8.62
N PRO A 211 -18.52 1.44 8.23
CA PRO A 211 -19.23 0.28 8.79
C PRO A 211 -18.56 -1.07 8.50
N LEU A 212 -17.72 -1.13 7.47
CA LEU A 212 -17.07 -2.37 7.06
C LEU A 212 -15.76 -2.63 7.82
N VAL A 213 -15.19 -1.60 8.47
CA VAL A 213 -13.96 -1.72 9.25
C VAL A 213 -14.15 -1.50 10.75
N ASN A 214 -15.21 -0.84 11.19
CA ASN A 214 -15.44 -0.48 12.60
C ASN A 214 -15.59 -1.69 13.55
N LYS A 215 -15.77 -2.90 13.01
CA LYS A 215 -15.83 -4.16 13.77
C LYS A 215 -14.48 -4.84 13.92
N ILE A 216 -13.44 -4.31 13.29
CA ILE A 216 -12.08 -4.83 13.43
C ILE A 216 -11.55 -4.45 14.82
N LYS A 217 -10.90 -5.41 15.49
CA LYS A 217 -10.21 -5.10 16.75
C LYS A 217 -9.13 -4.06 16.45
N SER A 218 -9.23 -2.92 17.10
CA SER A 218 -8.33 -1.79 16.91
C SER A 218 -7.50 -1.51 18.14
N ASP A 219 -6.26 -1.10 17.92
CA ASP A 219 -5.37 -0.55 18.95
C ASP A 219 -5.47 0.97 18.98
N SER A 220 -5.91 1.57 17.87
CA SER A 220 -6.17 3.00 17.72
C SER A 220 -7.32 3.25 16.75
N CYS A 221 -8.03 4.35 16.92
CA CYS A 221 -9.15 4.72 16.06
C CYS A 221 -9.27 6.22 15.86
N TYR A 222 -10.02 6.59 14.82
CA TYR A 222 -10.49 7.95 14.61
C TYR A 222 -11.97 7.99 14.24
N VAL A 223 -12.61 9.13 14.47
CA VAL A 223 -14.06 9.28 14.28
C VAL A 223 -14.45 10.73 13.96
N ILE A 224 -15.57 10.90 13.25
CA ILE A 224 -16.19 12.20 12.96
C ILE A 224 -17.60 12.22 13.54
N ASP A 225 -17.96 13.37 14.11
CA ASP A 225 -19.31 13.73 14.59
C ASP A 225 -19.87 12.86 15.72
N GLU A 226 -19.04 12.18 16.51
CA GLU A 226 -19.50 11.53 17.74
C GLU A 226 -19.52 12.49 18.94
N SER A 227 -20.49 12.29 19.84
CA SER A 227 -20.70 13.13 21.03
C SER A 227 -19.59 12.98 22.07
N GLU A 228 -19.03 11.75 22.19
CA GLU A 228 -17.92 11.44 23.07
C GLU A 228 -16.81 10.73 22.29
N PHE A 229 -15.60 11.28 22.32
CA PHE A 229 -14.46 10.66 21.66
C PHE A 229 -13.85 9.56 22.56
N ASN A 230 -14.11 8.32 22.20
CA ASN A 230 -13.33 7.19 22.71
C ASN A 230 -12.09 6.91 21.84
N CYS A 231 -11.88 7.73 20.80
CA CYS A 231 -10.74 7.68 19.91
C CYS A 231 -9.68 8.71 20.31
N GLU A 232 -8.46 8.44 19.86
CA GLU A 232 -7.33 9.34 20.06
C GLU A 232 -7.46 10.62 19.24
N PHE A 233 -7.94 10.47 17.98
CA PHE A 233 -8.24 11.57 17.07
C PHE A 233 -9.70 11.58 16.69
N GLY A 234 -10.25 12.77 16.50
CA GLY A 234 -11.60 12.96 16.00
C GLY A 234 -11.82 14.34 15.40
N ALA A 235 -12.95 14.51 14.72
CA ALA A 235 -13.40 15.80 14.25
C ALA A 235 -14.87 16.01 14.61
N LYS A 236 -15.26 17.26 14.92
CA LYS A 236 -16.65 17.66 15.15
C LYS A 236 -17.02 18.76 14.20
N LYS A 237 -18.22 18.66 13.63
CA LYS A 237 -18.79 19.70 12.81
C LYS A 237 -19.15 20.92 13.67
N ASP A 238 -18.80 22.10 13.17
CA ASP A 238 -19.11 23.39 13.78
C ASP A 238 -19.51 24.37 12.64
N GLY A 239 -20.80 24.58 12.44
CA GLY A 239 -21.31 25.29 11.27
C GLY A 239 -20.99 24.57 9.97
N ASP A 240 -20.25 25.24 9.08
CA ASP A 240 -19.77 24.69 7.81
C ASP A 240 -18.36 24.06 7.93
N SER A 241 -17.71 24.20 9.08
CA SER A 241 -16.35 23.78 9.34
C SER A 241 -16.29 22.54 10.23
N TYR A 242 -15.08 21.99 10.40
CA TYR A 242 -14.77 20.91 11.33
C TYR A 242 -13.62 21.32 12.26
N ASN A 243 -13.79 21.10 13.55
CA ASN A 243 -12.70 21.19 14.52
C ASN A 243 -12.08 19.81 14.72
N PHE A 244 -10.77 19.71 14.55
CA PHE A 244 -9.99 18.50 14.77
C PHE A 244 -9.51 18.43 16.21
N PHE A 245 -9.55 17.24 16.78
CA PHE A 245 -9.19 17.00 18.19
C PHE A 245 -8.14 15.89 18.30
N HIS A 246 -7.23 16.07 19.23
CA HIS A 246 -6.46 14.99 19.84
C HIS A 246 -6.97 14.81 21.28
N ARG A 247 -7.64 13.69 21.54
CA ARG A 247 -8.38 13.46 22.78
C ARG A 247 -9.41 14.57 23.02
N LYS A 248 -9.20 15.43 24.01
CA LYS A 248 -10.09 16.55 24.36
C LYS A 248 -9.59 17.91 23.89
N ASN A 249 -8.41 18.00 23.32
CA ASN A 249 -7.78 19.25 22.93
C ASN A 249 -8.02 19.53 21.45
N VAL A 250 -8.46 20.73 21.14
CA VAL A 250 -8.55 21.21 19.74
C VAL A 250 -7.14 21.35 19.16
N LEU A 251 -6.93 20.80 17.98
CA LEU A 251 -5.68 20.89 17.23
C LEU A 251 -5.71 22.01 16.19
N MET A 252 -6.80 22.06 15.42
CA MET A 252 -6.98 23.01 14.30
C MET A 252 -8.43 23.00 13.83
N SER A 253 -8.81 24.00 13.04
CA SER A 253 -10.08 24.04 12.29
C SER A 253 -9.84 23.64 10.82
N SER A 254 -10.88 23.11 10.17
CA SER A 254 -10.85 22.90 8.71
C SER A 254 -10.72 24.19 7.90
N ASP A 255 -11.06 25.34 8.47
CA ASP A 255 -10.86 26.66 7.84
C ASP A 255 -9.39 27.04 7.67
N GLU A 256 -8.52 26.38 8.40
CA GLU A 256 -7.06 26.57 8.31
C GLU A 256 -6.41 25.67 7.25
N LEU A 257 -7.20 24.83 6.56
CA LEU A 257 -6.73 23.81 5.62
C LEU A 257 -6.95 24.22 4.18
N MET A 258 -6.06 23.80 3.28
CA MET A 258 -6.18 24.05 1.85
C MET A 258 -7.08 23.03 1.14
N ILE A 259 -7.26 21.84 1.71
CA ILE A 259 -8.14 20.80 1.19
C ILE A 259 -9.46 20.79 1.93
N VAL A 260 -10.56 20.71 1.16
CA VAL A 260 -11.92 20.84 1.69
C VAL A 260 -12.75 19.56 1.54
N GLY A 261 -13.84 19.49 2.30
CA GLY A 261 -14.82 18.41 2.21
C GLY A 261 -14.63 17.31 3.25
N ARG A 262 -15.73 16.64 3.62
CA ARG A 262 -15.78 15.60 4.66
C ARG A 262 -14.78 14.47 4.41
N HIS A 263 -14.63 14.03 3.16
CA HIS A 263 -13.67 12.98 2.81
C HIS A 263 -12.21 13.36 3.13
N ASN A 264 -11.87 14.67 3.02
CA ASN A 264 -10.53 15.12 3.40
C ASN A 264 -10.39 15.25 4.91
N VAL A 265 -11.46 15.53 5.66
CA VAL A 265 -11.44 15.41 7.12
C VAL A 265 -11.09 13.98 7.54
N GLU A 266 -11.68 12.96 6.92
CA GLU A 266 -11.36 11.54 7.16
C GLU A 266 -9.91 11.22 6.79
N ASN A 267 -9.43 11.68 5.64
CA ASN A 267 -8.04 11.47 5.20
C ASN A 267 -7.03 12.10 6.19
N ILE A 268 -7.31 13.31 6.67
CA ILE A 268 -6.45 13.99 7.65
C ILE A 268 -6.43 13.23 8.98
N LEU A 269 -7.58 12.77 9.47
CA LEU A 269 -7.66 11.98 10.71
C LEU A 269 -6.89 10.66 10.57
N ALA A 270 -6.98 10.00 9.42
CA ALA A 270 -6.20 8.80 9.13
C ALA A 270 -4.68 9.10 9.19
N ALA A 271 -4.24 10.18 8.53
CA ALA A 271 -2.82 10.57 8.51
C ALA A 271 -2.33 10.97 9.91
N LEU A 272 -3.11 11.75 10.68
CA LEU A 272 -2.79 12.11 12.07
C LEU A 272 -2.67 10.87 12.96
N SER A 273 -3.59 9.90 12.81
CA SER A 273 -3.57 8.66 13.58
C SER A 273 -2.33 7.82 13.25
N LEU A 274 -2.00 7.68 11.97
CA LEU A 274 -0.78 6.99 11.52
C LEU A 274 0.47 7.70 12.04
N GLY A 275 0.56 9.03 11.85
CA GLY A 275 1.69 9.83 12.29
C GLY A 275 1.95 9.73 13.79
N HIS A 276 0.90 9.70 14.58
CA HIS A 276 1.01 9.53 16.04
C HIS A 276 1.57 8.14 16.41
N GLN A 277 1.13 7.07 15.74
CA GLN A 277 1.61 5.71 16.01
C GLN A 277 3.08 5.50 15.62
N ILE A 278 3.59 6.30 14.68
CA ILE A 278 5.01 6.29 14.31
C ILE A 278 5.85 7.32 15.09
N GLY A 279 5.25 8.01 16.05
CA GLY A 279 5.94 8.92 16.97
C GLY A 279 6.18 10.34 16.47
N LEU A 280 5.47 10.79 15.41
CA LEU A 280 5.57 12.18 14.95
C LEU A 280 4.99 13.16 15.97
N SER A 281 5.58 14.35 16.07
CA SER A 281 5.09 15.40 16.94
C SER A 281 3.76 15.98 16.43
N LEU A 282 2.81 16.25 17.32
CA LEU A 282 1.55 16.90 16.96
C LEU A 282 1.77 18.23 16.25
N LYS A 283 2.82 18.98 16.63
CA LYS A 283 3.16 20.26 16.00
C LYS A 283 3.51 20.09 14.53
N SER A 284 4.39 19.16 14.19
CA SER A 284 4.81 18.90 12.80
C SER A 284 3.66 18.37 11.96
N MET A 285 2.83 17.47 12.52
CA MET A 285 1.66 16.93 11.85
C MET A 285 0.62 18.02 11.52
N VAL A 286 0.31 18.90 12.48
CA VAL A 286 -0.64 20.02 12.28
C VAL A 286 -0.09 21.01 11.27
N SER A 287 1.20 21.37 11.33
CA SER A 287 1.82 22.27 10.36
C SER A 287 1.72 21.70 8.94
N ALA A 288 2.12 20.45 8.74
CA ALA A 288 2.03 19.80 7.44
C ALA A 288 0.59 19.70 6.91
N ALA A 289 -0.38 19.40 7.80
CA ALA A 289 -1.79 19.34 7.40
C ALA A 289 -2.33 20.69 6.90
N LYS A 290 -1.91 21.81 7.51
CA LYS A 290 -2.31 23.17 7.09
C LYS A 290 -1.68 23.57 5.76
N ASP A 291 -0.45 23.14 5.48
CA ASP A 291 0.30 23.49 4.28
C ASP A 291 0.00 22.55 3.09
N PHE A 292 -0.68 21.42 3.33
CA PHE A 292 -0.97 20.41 2.33
C PHE A 292 -2.00 20.89 1.29
N LYS A 293 -1.60 20.93 0.02
CA LYS A 293 -2.41 21.45 -1.09
C LYS A 293 -3.28 20.39 -1.78
N GLY A 294 -3.15 19.13 -1.37
CA GLY A 294 -3.77 17.99 -2.08
C GLY A 294 -2.85 17.44 -3.19
N LEU A 295 -3.42 16.52 -3.94
CA LEU A 295 -2.77 15.85 -5.09
C LEU A 295 -3.17 16.55 -6.39
#